data_cdc1a64a36fbf9f5f43325dc564ac2a1
#
_entry.id   cdc1a64a36fbf9f5f43325dc564ac2a1
#
_cell.length_a   1.000
_cell.length_b   1.000
_cell.length_c   1.000
_cell.angle_alpha   90.00
_cell.angle_beta   90.00
_cell.angle_gamma   90.00
#
_symmetry.space_group_name_H-M   'P 1'
#
loop_
_entity.id
_entity.type
_entity.pdbx_description
1 polymer ?
#
loop_
_entity_poly.entity_id
_entity_poly.type
_entity_poly.pdbx_seq_one_letter_code
_entity_poly.pdbx_strand_id
1 'polypeptide(L)'
;MKKKTMTLLLCAMMSAAVFAQDEKKEFDSTPKIGGTIRSKYEFQTEEGEGRFEVRTARINVTGKVAKEVSYKAEIDLCDEGKIKMLDAYTRITPWSTLQFTIGQERVPFTIDAHRSPHQQYFANRSFIAKQVGNVRDVGAEVGYTWNVGFPIIVNAGVFNGSGLTNQKDYWTKGINYSAEAQLLFPNVNLVLSTQKIKPSDVTVNMYDAGITFHRGGFIAEAEYLYKHYSKNAFHDVHAFDGFVCYDIPIVAKKSLVKKISPLARYDFMSDHSDGTRYDATDDTPGALKINDYKRHRVTGGVTISLAKPFISDIRINYEKYFYRKGGVAKTSEKDKFVIELMTHF
;
A
#
# COMPACT_ATOMS: atom_id res chain seq x y z
N MET A 1 7.57 32.56 -8.42
CA MET A 1 8.08 31.22 -8.04
C MET A 1 7.39 30.69 -6.78
N LYS A 2 6.06 30.52 -6.74
CA LYS A 2 5.33 30.08 -5.50
C LYS A 2 4.16 29.11 -5.78
N LYS A 3 4.21 28.26 -6.81
CA LYS A 3 3.07 27.36 -7.14
C LYS A 3 3.41 25.87 -7.33
N LYS A 4 4.63 25.41 -7.07
CA LYS A 4 5.04 24.01 -7.37
C LYS A 4 5.31 23.11 -6.15
N THR A 5 5.16 23.60 -4.93
CA THR A 5 5.45 22.84 -3.70
C THR A 5 4.24 22.04 -3.18
N MET A 6 3.11 22.11 -3.88
CA MET A 6 1.82 21.68 -3.32
C MET A 6 1.36 20.27 -3.70
N THR A 7 2.07 19.57 -4.59
CA THR A 7 1.56 18.30 -5.13
C THR A 7 1.99 17.07 -4.30
N LEU A 8 3.07 17.17 -3.53
CA LEU A 8 3.54 16.04 -2.70
C LEU A 8 2.87 15.95 -1.34
N LEU A 9 2.44 17.09 -0.81
CA LEU A 9 1.63 17.10 0.41
C LEU A 9 0.29 16.37 0.24
N LEU A 10 -0.18 16.20 -1.00
CA LEU A 10 -1.48 15.57 -1.28
C LEU A 10 -1.52 14.06 -1.06
N CYS A 11 -0.42 13.35 -1.17
CA CYS A 11 -0.44 11.88 -1.01
C CYS A 11 -0.45 11.42 0.45
N ALA A 12 0.18 12.16 1.36
CA ALA A 12 0.09 11.93 2.80
C ALA A 12 -1.12 12.67 3.42
N MET A 13 -1.59 13.73 2.75
CA MET A 13 -2.64 14.62 3.26
C MET A 13 -4.07 14.22 2.91
N MET A 14 -4.34 13.11 2.24
CA MET A 14 -5.73 12.68 2.07
C MET A 14 -6.39 12.22 3.37
N SER A 15 -5.64 12.09 4.46
CA SER A 15 -6.19 11.98 5.82
C SER A 15 -6.09 13.27 6.65
N ALA A 16 -5.22 14.23 6.30
CA ALA A 16 -4.99 15.42 7.12
C ALA A 16 -5.23 16.80 6.43
N ALA A 17 -5.36 16.86 5.12
CA ALA A 17 -5.31 18.13 4.36
C ALA A 17 -6.64 18.87 4.18
N VAL A 18 -7.65 18.57 5.00
CA VAL A 18 -8.94 19.33 4.93
C VAL A 18 -8.97 20.55 5.84
N PHE A 19 -7.95 20.81 6.68
CA PHE A 19 -8.09 21.73 7.81
C PHE A 19 -7.28 23.03 7.77
N ALA A 20 -6.84 23.50 6.62
CA ALA A 20 -6.13 24.76 6.56
C ALA A 20 -6.80 25.77 5.61
N GLN A 21 -8.05 26.13 5.89
CA GLN A 21 -8.66 27.41 5.45
C GLN A 21 -9.84 27.75 6.36
N ASP A 22 -9.63 28.71 7.21
CA ASP A 22 -10.68 29.38 8.00
C ASP A 22 -11.49 30.33 7.10
N GLU A 23 -12.27 29.77 6.19
CA GLU A 23 -13.48 30.40 5.68
C GLU A 23 -14.65 29.57 6.22
N LYS A 24 -15.70 30.23 6.69
CA LYS A 24 -16.99 29.62 7.05
C LYS A 24 -17.57 28.87 5.84
N LYS A 25 -16.93 27.75 5.45
CA LYS A 25 -17.54 26.82 4.51
C LYS A 25 -18.68 26.14 5.22
N GLU A 26 -19.85 26.37 4.69
CA GLU A 26 -21.07 25.64 5.05
C GLU A 26 -20.77 24.14 5.04
N PHE A 27 -21.22 23.41 6.05
CA PHE A 27 -21.00 21.98 6.19
C PHE A 27 -21.61 21.24 4.99
N ASP A 28 -20.77 20.61 4.18
CA ASP A 28 -21.17 19.79 3.03
C ASP A 28 -21.26 18.32 3.44
N SER A 29 -22.49 17.80 3.51
CA SER A 29 -22.79 16.40 3.79
C SER A 29 -22.94 15.55 2.54
N THR A 30 -22.72 16.10 1.34
CA THR A 30 -22.90 15.38 0.07
C THR A 30 -21.88 14.23 -0.03
N PRO A 31 -22.32 12.98 -0.21
CA PRO A 31 -21.41 11.86 -0.45
C PRO A 31 -20.61 12.05 -1.74
N LYS A 32 -19.34 11.76 -1.69
CA LYS A 32 -18.44 11.77 -2.85
C LYS A 32 -18.16 10.34 -3.29
N ILE A 33 -18.42 10.08 -4.56
CA ILE A 33 -18.14 8.79 -5.18
C ILE A 33 -16.81 8.90 -5.93
N GLY A 34 -15.95 7.91 -5.76
CA GLY A 34 -14.72 7.78 -6.50
C GLY A 34 -14.44 6.32 -6.83
N GLY A 35 -13.49 6.07 -7.69
CA GLY A 35 -13.14 4.70 -8.02
C GLY A 35 -11.82 4.58 -8.77
N THR A 36 -11.34 3.33 -8.91
CA THR A 36 -10.13 3.02 -9.66
C THR A 36 -10.30 1.71 -10.40
N ILE A 37 -10.10 1.74 -11.71
CA ILE A 37 -10.08 0.54 -12.56
C ILE A 37 -8.63 0.33 -13.02
N ARG A 38 -8.16 -0.91 -12.92
CA ARG A 38 -6.85 -1.33 -13.42
C ARG A 38 -7.01 -2.61 -14.22
N SER A 39 -6.62 -2.53 -15.48
CA SER A 39 -6.57 -3.68 -16.39
C SER A 39 -5.16 -3.84 -16.90
N LYS A 40 -4.64 -5.06 -16.94
CA LYS A 40 -3.28 -5.31 -17.39
C LYS A 40 -3.20 -6.52 -18.31
N TYR A 41 -2.17 -6.50 -19.14
CA TYR A 41 -1.66 -7.66 -19.84
C TYR A 41 -0.29 -8.02 -19.25
N GLU A 42 -0.08 -9.29 -18.96
CA GLU A 42 1.21 -9.86 -18.55
C GLU A 42 1.65 -10.89 -19.57
N PHE A 43 2.92 -10.84 -19.96
CA PHE A 43 3.56 -11.82 -20.81
C PHE A 43 4.81 -12.36 -20.11
N GLN A 44 4.74 -13.63 -19.74
CA GLN A 44 5.82 -14.36 -19.09
C GLN A 44 6.79 -14.86 -20.19
N THR A 45 8.07 -14.46 -20.05
CA THR A 45 9.05 -14.62 -21.14
C THR A 45 9.75 -15.99 -21.18
N GLU A 46 9.72 -16.76 -20.08
CA GLU A 46 10.38 -18.07 -20.03
C GLU A 46 9.54 -19.17 -20.69
N GLU A 47 8.24 -19.15 -20.49
CA GLU A 47 7.31 -20.14 -21.03
C GLU A 47 6.52 -19.62 -22.25
N GLY A 48 6.62 -18.31 -22.54
CA GLY A 48 5.91 -17.70 -23.67
C GLY A 48 4.40 -17.55 -23.44
N GLU A 49 3.96 -17.51 -22.19
CA GLU A 49 2.55 -17.42 -21.82
C GLU A 49 2.12 -15.99 -21.51
N GLY A 50 0.92 -15.62 -21.91
CA GLY A 50 0.35 -14.31 -21.66
C GLY A 50 -1.09 -14.37 -21.13
N ARG A 51 -1.48 -13.33 -20.37
CA ARG A 51 -2.84 -13.21 -19.86
C ARG A 51 -3.30 -11.76 -19.76
N PHE A 52 -4.59 -11.54 -19.98
CA PHE A 52 -5.28 -10.33 -19.56
C PHE A 52 -5.86 -10.51 -18.15
N GLU A 53 -5.80 -9.46 -17.34
CA GLU A 53 -6.35 -9.45 -16.00
C GLU A 53 -7.01 -8.10 -15.71
N VAL A 54 -8.25 -8.11 -15.18
CA VAL A 54 -8.80 -6.97 -14.46
C VAL A 54 -8.26 -7.06 -13.03
N ARG A 55 -7.24 -6.27 -12.74
CA ARG A 55 -6.52 -6.34 -11.46
C ARG A 55 -7.30 -5.71 -10.32
N THR A 56 -8.10 -4.69 -10.61
CA THR A 56 -8.83 -3.91 -9.61
C THR A 56 -10.00 -3.20 -10.27
N ALA A 57 -11.16 -3.26 -9.65
CA ALA A 57 -12.36 -2.50 -10.01
C ALA A 57 -12.98 -1.93 -8.72
N ARG A 58 -12.38 -0.86 -8.17
CA ARG A 58 -12.79 -0.26 -6.90
C ARG A 58 -13.79 0.85 -7.06
N ILE A 59 -14.76 0.88 -6.17
CA ILE A 59 -15.67 1.98 -5.97
C ILE A 59 -15.62 2.35 -4.49
N ASN A 60 -15.58 3.64 -4.19
CA ASN A 60 -15.65 4.14 -2.83
C ASN A 60 -16.67 5.26 -2.70
N VAL A 61 -17.22 5.38 -1.50
CA VAL A 61 -18.07 6.48 -1.06
C VAL A 61 -17.44 7.09 0.19
N THR A 62 -17.22 8.38 0.17
CA THR A 62 -16.72 9.15 1.32
C THR A 62 -17.65 10.30 1.61
N GLY A 63 -17.77 10.70 2.87
CA GLY A 63 -18.61 11.84 3.23
C GLY A 63 -18.46 12.21 4.69
N LYS A 64 -19.27 13.19 5.10
CA LYS A 64 -19.38 13.65 6.48
C LYS A 64 -20.83 13.60 6.92
N VAL A 65 -21.07 13.15 8.14
CA VAL A 65 -22.39 13.20 8.78
C VAL A 65 -22.47 14.34 9.80
N ALA A 66 -21.30 14.87 10.22
CA ALA A 66 -21.15 16.06 11.03
C ALA A 66 -19.82 16.73 10.69
N LYS A 67 -19.58 17.94 11.19
CA LYS A 67 -18.32 18.68 10.95
C LYS A 67 -17.10 17.86 11.32
N GLU A 68 -17.16 17.16 12.45
CA GLU A 68 -16.09 16.34 13.03
C GLU A 68 -16.21 14.86 12.71
N VAL A 69 -17.30 14.40 12.05
CA VAL A 69 -17.54 12.97 11.81
C VAL A 69 -17.60 12.68 10.32
N SER A 70 -16.67 11.87 9.86
CA SER A 70 -16.57 11.40 8.46
C SER A 70 -16.68 9.89 8.37
N TYR A 71 -16.98 9.40 7.18
CA TYR A 71 -17.06 7.98 6.89
C TYR A 71 -16.43 7.65 5.53
N LYS A 72 -16.03 6.39 5.38
CA LYS A 72 -15.62 5.81 4.10
C LYS A 72 -16.14 4.38 3.99
N ALA A 73 -16.62 4.06 2.80
CA ALA A 73 -16.87 2.68 2.36
C ALA A 73 -16.17 2.46 1.02
N GLU A 74 -15.40 1.37 0.86
CA GLU A 74 -14.70 1.02 -0.37
C GLU A 74 -14.86 -0.47 -0.64
N ILE A 75 -15.26 -0.82 -1.86
CA ILE A 75 -15.42 -2.19 -2.33
C ILE A 75 -14.55 -2.40 -3.57
N ASP A 76 -13.88 -3.55 -3.67
CA ASP A 76 -13.25 -4.02 -4.89
C ASP A 76 -14.14 -5.10 -5.52
N LEU A 77 -14.67 -4.82 -6.69
CA LEU A 77 -15.56 -5.72 -7.43
C LEU A 77 -14.78 -6.82 -8.16
N CYS A 78 -13.46 -6.68 -8.25
CA CYS A 78 -12.58 -7.65 -8.90
C CYS A 78 -11.21 -7.68 -8.23
N ASP A 79 -11.10 -8.43 -7.14
CA ASP A 79 -9.82 -8.77 -6.52
C ASP A 79 -9.62 -10.28 -6.64
N GLU A 80 -8.81 -10.67 -7.64
CA GLU A 80 -8.61 -12.09 -8.01
C GLU A 80 -9.95 -12.85 -8.29
N GLY A 81 -10.89 -12.16 -8.97
CA GLY A 81 -12.21 -12.69 -9.29
C GLY A 81 -13.21 -12.71 -8.13
N LYS A 82 -12.89 -12.09 -6.99
CA LYS A 82 -13.76 -12.02 -5.81
C LYS A 82 -14.14 -10.59 -5.47
N ILE A 83 -15.36 -10.41 -4.98
CA ILE A 83 -15.79 -9.13 -4.41
C ILE A 83 -15.32 -9.06 -2.96
N LYS A 84 -14.63 -7.95 -2.62
CA LYS A 84 -14.11 -7.74 -1.26
C LYS A 84 -14.48 -6.35 -0.75
N MET A 85 -15.07 -6.27 0.45
CA MET A 85 -15.15 -5.02 1.20
C MET A 85 -13.74 -4.65 1.66
N LEU A 86 -13.26 -3.48 1.25
CA LEU A 86 -11.91 -3.02 1.61
C LEU A 86 -11.92 -2.11 2.83
N ASP A 87 -12.58 -0.98 2.73
CA ASP A 87 -12.69 -0.02 3.82
C ASP A 87 -14.17 0.14 4.23
N ALA A 88 -14.43 0.16 5.52
CA ALA A 88 -15.75 0.44 6.10
C ALA A 88 -15.54 0.99 7.50
N TYR A 89 -15.39 2.32 7.62
CA TYR A 89 -15.08 2.95 8.89
C TYR A 89 -15.77 4.29 9.07
N THR A 90 -15.90 4.67 10.35
CA THR A 90 -16.23 6.02 10.78
C THR A 90 -15.02 6.65 11.48
N ARG A 91 -14.78 7.91 11.20
CA ARG A 91 -13.68 8.70 11.77
C ARG A 91 -14.22 9.95 12.45
N ILE A 92 -13.80 10.15 13.69
CA ILE A 92 -14.11 11.33 14.50
C ILE A 92 -12.85 12.17 14.63
N THR A 93 -12.94 13.45 14.30
CA THR A 93 -11.82 14.40 14.35
C THR A 93 -12.22 15.57 15.28
N PRO A 94 -12.08 15.41 16.62
CA PRO A 94 -12.53 16.44 17.58
C PRO A 94 -11.75 17.73 17.43
N TRP A 95 -10.46 17.63 17.09
CA TRP A 95 -9.55 18.73 16.79
C TRP A 95 -8.80 18.43 15.49
N SER A 96 -8.29 19.45 14.84
CA SER A 96 -7.55 19.31 13.58
C SER A 96 -6.31 18.41 13.66
N THR A 97 -5.80 18.19 14.87
CA THR A 97 -4.60 17.39 15.13
C THR A 97 -4.88 15.98 15.64
N LEU A 98 -6.12 15.67 16.07
CA LEU A 98 -6.47 14.37 16.67
C LEU A 98 -7.60 13.71 15.90
N GLN A 99 -7.44 12.44 15.59
CA GLN A 99 -8.47 11.62 14.96
C GLN A 99 -8.62 10.26 15.64
N PHE A 100 -9.84 9.76 15.68
CA PHE A 100 -10.19 8.41 16.11
C PHE A 100 -10.93 7.72 14.98
N THR A 101 -10.49 6.55 14.58
CA THR A 101 -11.15 5.74 13.54
C THR A 101 -11.59 4.42 14.15
N ILE A 102 -12.78 3.95 13.77
CA ILE A 102 -13.26 2.62 14.13
C ILE A 102 -13.91 1.97 12.91
N GLY A 103 -13.59 0.71 12.67
CA GLY A 103 -14.10 -0.09 11.56
C GLY A 103 -13.00 -0.87 10.87
N GLN A 104 -13.22 -1.18 9.59
CA GLN A 104 -12.26 -1.84 8.73
C GLN A 104 -11.51 -0.80 7.92
N GLU A 105 -10.19 -0.76 8.10
CA GLU A 105 -9.32 0.15 7.35
C GLU A 105 -7.94 -0.46 7.12
N ARG A 106 -7.06 0.25 6.40
CA ARG A 106 -5.65 -0.12 6.31
C ARG A 106 -4.97 0.08 7.64
N VAL A 107 -4.25 -0.93 8.09
CA VAL A 107 -3.43 -0.79 9.29
C VAL A 107 -2.26 0.14 9.03
N PRO A 108 -1.85 1.00 9.99
CA PRO A 108 -0.74 1.93 9.81
C PRO A 108 0.60 1.17 9.84
N PHE A 109 1.02 0.64 8.68
CA PHE A 109 2.21 -0.16 8.53
C PHE A 109 2.72 -0.15 7.08
N THR A 110 4.01 0.15 6.87
CA THR A 110 4.73 0.24 5.59
C THR A 110 4.29 1.36 4.64
N ILE A 111 5.11 1.70 3.67
CA ILE A 111 4.84 2.78 2.70
C ILE A 111 4.03 2.27 1.51
N ASP A 112 4.59 1.29 0.77
CA ASP A 112 3.97 0.86 -0.50
C ASP A 112 2.62 0.16 -0.29
N ALA A 113 2.43 -0.57 0.83
CA ALA A 113 1.15 -1.18 1.16
C ALA A 113 0.04 -0.14 1.38
N HIS A 114 0.38 1.04 1.89
CA HIS A 114 -0.57 2.15 2.11
C HIS A 114 -0.96 2.90 0.83
N ARG A 115 -0.22 2.77 -0.27
CA ARG A 115 -0.58 3.43 -1.54
C ARG A 115 -1.88 2.90 -2.11
N SER A 116 -2.75 3.80 -2.50
CA SER A 116 -3.91 3.46 -3.32
C SER A 116 -3.46 3.03 -4.71
N PRO A 117 -4.25 2.22 -5.44
CA PRO A 117 -3.85 1.72 -6.76
C PRO A 117 -3.46 2.81 -7.78
N HIS A 118 -4.11 3.99 -7.71
CA HIS A 118 -3.79 5.13 -8.57
C HIS A 118 -2.52 5.89 -8.15
N GLN A 119 -1.99 5.62 -6.96
CA GLN A 119 -0.75 6.23 -6.43
C GLN A 119 0.47 5.34 -6.61
N GLN A 120 0.31 4.12 -7.12
CA GLN A 120 1.42 3.22 -7.37
C GLN A 120 2.27 3.70 -8.54
N TYR A 121 3.59 3.58 -8.40
CA TYR A 121 4.54 3.89 -9.47
C TYR A 121 4.62 2.76 -10.50
N PHE A 122 4.62 1.52 -10.03
CA PHE A 122 4.74 0.31 -10.84
C PHE A 122 3.40 -0.42 -10.97
N ALA A 123 3.27 -1.23 -12.02
CA ALA A 123 2.09 -2.07 -12.23
C ALA A 123 1.91 -3.10 -11.11
N ASN A 124 3.01 -3.66 -10.59
CA ASN A 124 2.99 -4.59 -9.46
C ASN A 124 3.64 -3.96 -8.22
N ARG A 125 3.12 -4.31 -7.04
CA ARG A 125 3.64 -3.86 -5.74
C ARG A 125 5.02 -4.45 -5.45
N SER A 126 5.74 -3.82 -4.50
CA SER A 126 6.96 -4.37 -3.89
C SER A 126 6.68 -5.71 -3.18
N PHE A 127 7.73 -6.47 -2.89
CA PHE A 127 7.59 -7.67 -2.08
C PHE A 127 7.13 -7.33 -0.67
N ILE A 128 7.62 -6.23 -0.08
CA ILE A 128 7.18 -5.75 1.23
C ILE A 128 5.65 -5.59 1.21
N ALA A 129 5.11 -4.81 0.30
CA ALA A 129 3.67 -4.53 0.25
C ALA A 129 2.80 -5.75 -0.12
N LYS A 130 3.36 -6.74 -0.83
CA LYS A 130 2.65 -7.96 -1.21
C LYS A 130 2.64 -9.00 -0.09
N GLN A 131 3.69 -9.04 0.72
CA GLN A 131 3.97 -10.12 1.68
C GLN A 131 3.84 -9.72 3.15
N VAL A 132 3.66 -8.44 3.46
CA VAL A 132 3.33 -8.03 4.82
C VAL A 132 1.91 -8.42 5.17
N GLY A 133 1.72 -8.87 6.39
CA GLY A 133 0.49 -9.35 7.00
C GLY A 133 -0.80 -8.66 6.57
N ASN A 134 -1.77 -8.55 7.40
CA ASN A 134 -3.06 -7.94 7.06
C ASN A 134 -2.88 -6.45 6.73
N VAL A 135 -2.90 -6.11 5.44
CA VAL A 135 -2.86 -4.71 4.97
C VAL A 135 -4.13 -3.95 5.41
N ARG A 136 -5.22 -4.68 5.62
CA ARG A 136 -6.48 -4.18 6.18
C ARG A 136 -6.99 -5.10 7.24
N ASP A 137 -7.56 -4.50 8.30
CA ASP A 137 -8.14 -5.25 9.41
C ASP A 137 -9.25 -4.43 10.06
N VAL A 138 -10.02 -5.06 10.92
CA VAL A 138 -11.07 -4.42 11.72
C VAL A 138 -10.52 -4.06 13.07
N GLY A 139 -10.68 -2.79 13.45
CA GLY A 139 -10.15 -2.32 14.72
C GLY A 139 -10.47 -0.88 15.04
N ALA A 140 -9.65 -0.30 15.90
CA ALA A 140 -9.71 1.10 16.27
C ALA A 140 -8.30 1.72 16.17
N GLU A 141 -8.21 2.91 15.62
CA GLU A 141 -6.98 3.67 15.41
C GLU A 141 -7.10 5.08 15.99
N VAL A 142 -6.00 5.57 16.54
CA VAL A 142 -5.81 6.95 16.93
C VAL A 142 -4.70 7.56 16.09
N GLY A 143 -4.97 8.70 15.48
CA GLY A 143 -3.98 9.49 14.76
C GLY A 143 -3.77 10.84 15.43
N TYR A 144 -2.51 11.27 15.51
CA TYR A 144 -2.17 12.59 16.02
C TYR A 144 -1.10 13.25 15.16
N THR A 145 -1.26 14.56 14.93
CA THR A 145 -0.32 15.37 14.16
C THR A 145 0.29 16.47 15.04
N TRP A 146 1.62 16.46 15.18
CA TRP A 146 2.39 17.53 15.78
C TRP A 146 3.00 18.41 14.70
N ASN A 147 3.21 19.69 15.01
CA ASN A 147 4.01 20.59 14.21
C ASN A 147 5.10 21.22 15.07
N VAL A 148 6.31 20.73 14.94
CA VAL A 148 7.51 21.18 15.70
C VAL A 148 8.51 21.90 14.78
N GLY A 149 8.03 22.64 13.79
CA GLY A 149 8.82 23.20 12.70
C GLY A 149 8.70 22.36 11.41
N PHE A 150 8.31 21.11 11.53
CA PHE A 150 7.85 20.22 10.46
C PHE A 150 6.75 19.30 11.01
N PRO A 151 5.83 18.80 10.17
CA PRO A 151 4.79 17.90 10.62
C PRO A 151 5.35 16.52 11.01
N ILE A 152 4.88 16.00 12.16
CA ILE A 152 5.06 14.61 12.60
C ILE A 152 3.67 14.02 12.73
N ILE A 153 3.38 12.95 11.98
CA ILE A 153 2.11 12.23 12.02
C ILE A 153 2.35 10.89 12.69
N VAL A 154 1.59 10.57 13.72
CA VAL A 154 1.63 9.27 14.38
C VAL A 154 0.25 8.66 14.34
N ASN A 155 0.16 7.45 13.82
CA ASN A 155 -1.03 6.61 13.85
C ASN A 155 -0.74 5.36 14.65
N ALA A 156 -1.64 4.95 15.52
CA ALA A 156 -1.51 3.72 16.29
C ALA A 156 -2.89 3.09 16.49
N GLY A 157 -2.98 1.77 16.31
CA GLY A 157 -4.25 1.08 16.39
C GLY A 157 -4.14 -0.33 16.94
N VAL A 158 -5.29 -0.82 17.36
CA VAL A 158 -5.52 -2.20 17.80
C VAL A 158 -6.53 -2.87 16.89
N PHE A 159 -6.26 -4.11 16.51
CA PHE A 159 -6.96 -4.79 15.44
C PHE A 159 -7.26 -6.25 15.82
N ASN A 160 -8.31 -6.81 15.22
CA ASN A 160 -8.73 -8.19 15.49
C ASN A 160 -7.69 -9.22 14.96
N GLY A 161 -7.08 -8.98 13.81
CA GLY A 161 -6.30 -9.99 13.08
C GLY A 161 -7.13 -10.85 12.14
N SER A 162 -8.41 -10.50 11.95
CA SER A 162 -9.32 -11.22 11.04
C SER A 162 -9.09 -10.88 9.56
N GLY A 163 -8.38 -9.81 9.28
CA GLY A 163 -8.24 -9.28 7.93
C GLY A 163 -9.58 -8.83 7.36
N LEU A 164 -9.78 -9.08 6.05
CA LEU A 164 -11.00 -8.69 5.32
C LEU A 164 -12.16 -9.68 5.48
N THR A 165 -11.91 -10.87 6.02
CA THR A 165 -12.88 -11.97 6.07
C THR A 165 -13.05 -12.49 7.48
N ASN A 166 -14.05 -13.34 7.69
CA ASN A 166 -14.27 -14.04 8.97
C ASN A 166 -14.48 -13.10 10.18
N GLN A 167 -15.08 -11.94 9.97
CA GLN A 167 -15.35 -10.98 11.05
C GLN A 167 -16.47 -11.46 11.97
N LYS A 168 -17.49 -12.15 11.40
CA LYS A 168 -18.57 -12.73 12.15
C LYS A 168 -18.02 -13.86 13.02
N ASP A 169 -18.37 -13.83 14.30
CA ASP A 169 -17.95 -14.83 15.29
C ASP A 169 -16.43 -14.98 15.46
N TYR A 170 -15.64 -13.99 15.00
CA TYR A 170 -14.22 -13.95 15.21
C TYR A 170 -13.88 -13.42 16.60
N TRP A 171 -13.69 -14.33 17.53
CA TRP A 171 -13.30 -14.03 18.91
C TRP A 171 -11.81 -14.33 19.10
N THR A 172 -11.03 -13.36 19.57
CA THR A 172 -9.61 -13.50 19.79
C THR A 172 -9.21 -13.16 21.22
N LYS A 173 -8.27 -13.92 21.79
CA LYS A 173 -7.59 -13.57 23.05
C LYS A 173 -6.35 -12.70 22.83
N GLY A 174 -5.90 -12.59 21.59
CA GLY A 174 -4.70 -11.86 21.19
C GLY A 174 -5.01 -10.74 20.23
N ILE A 175 -5.09 -9.52 20.75
CA ILE A 175 -5.26 -8.32 19.91
C ILE A 175 -3.95 -8.06 19.17
N ASN A 176 -4.05 -7.78 17.87
CA ASN A 176 -2.98 -7.26 17.06
C ASN A 176 -2.82 -5.76 17.30
N TYR A 177 -1.64 -5.22 17.07
CA TYR A 177 -1.43 -3.78 17.07
C TYR A 177 -0.56 -3.36 15.88
N SER A 178 -0.73 -2.13 15.48
CA SER A 178 0.12 -1.48 14.49
C SER A 178 0.32 -0.02 14.85
N ALA A 179 1.51 0.51 14.56
CA ALA A 179 1.81 1.92 14.74
C ALA A 179 2.75 2.40 13.64
N GLU A 180 2.56 3.64 13.22
CA GLU A 180 3.37 4.31 12.21
C GLU A 180 3.66 5.75 12.65
N ALA A 181 4.90 6.20 12.44
CA ALA A 181 5.32 7.58 12.59
C ALA A 181 5.89 8.09 11.28
N GLN A 182 5.37 9.22 10.78
CA GLN A 182 5.85 9.89 9.58
C GLN A 182 6.43 11.25 9.95
N LEU A 183 7.67 11.54 9.55
CA LEU A 183 8.36 12.80 9.72
C LEU A 183 8.46 13.48 8.36
N LEU A 184 7.77 14.61 8.17
CA LEU A 184 7.58 15.27 6.88
C LEU A 184 8.49 16.48 6.74
N PHE A 185 9.68 16.30 6.15
CA PHE A 185 10.58 17.39 5.80
C PHE A 185 10.29 17.91 4.37
N PRO A 186 10.80 19.07 3.97
CA PRO A 186 10.46 19.69 2.68
C PRO A 186 10.68 18.83 1.43
N ASN A 187 11.69 17.94 1.44
CA ASN A 187 12.00 17.06 0.31
C ASN A 187 12.19 15.60 0.73
N VAL A 188 12.08 15.30 2.03
CA VAL A 188 12.34 13.98 2.59
C VAL A 188 11.22 13.62 3.55
N ASN A 189 10.62 12.44 3.38
CA ASN A 189 9.75 11.86 4.38
C ASN A 189 10.42 10.61 4.95
N LEU A 190 10.47 10.52 6.27
CA LEU A 190 10.88 9.32 6.97
C LEU A 190 9.62 8.65 7.54
N VAL A 191 9.54 7.34 7.39
CA VAL A 191 8.45 6.53 7.93
C VAL A 191 9.05 5.42 8.77
N LEU A 192 8.57 5.29 9.99
CA LEU A 192 8.92 4.19 10.89
C LEU A 192 7.62 3.52 11.31
N SER A 193 7.55 2.21 11.18
CA SER A 193 6.34 1.50 11.52
C SER A 193 6.60 0.16 12.21
N THR A 194 5.64 -0.32 12.96
CA THR A 194 5.68 -1.62 13.63
C THR A 194 4.32 -2.26 13.60
N GLN A 195 4.29 -3.58 13.42
CA GLN A 195 3.07 -4.37 13.52
C GLN A 195 3.34 -5.69 14.25
N LYS A 196 2.41 -6.05 15.13
CA LYS A 196 2.34 -7.38 15.75
C LYS A 196 1.08 -8.07 15.28
N ILE A 197 1.24 -9.27 14.72
CA ILE A 197 0.13 -10.15 14.36
C ILE A 197 0.29 -11.52 15.04
N LYS A 198 -0.81 -12.23 15.18
CA LYS A 198 -0.82 -13.61 15.67
C LYS A 198 -1.80 -14.43 14.84
N PRO A 199 -1.43 -14.82 13.61
CA PRO A 199 -2.33 -15.53 12.70
C PRO A 199 -2.69 -16.96 13.16
N SER A 200 -1.85 -17.56 14.03
CA SER A 200 -2.08 -18.87 14.64
C SER A 200 -1.59 -18.84 16.10
N ASP A 201 -0.73 -19.75 16.49
CA ASP A 201 -0.13 -19.85 17.84
C ASP A 201 1.19 -19.05 17.97
N VAL A 202 1.78 -18.63 16.84
CA VAL A 202 3.04 -17.88 16.78
C VAL A 202 2.77 -16.40 16.62
N THR A 203 3.41 -15.59 17.45
CA THR A 203 3.41 -14.14 17.31
C THR A 203 4.48 -13.72 16.29
N VAL A 204 4.09 -12.90 15.34
CA VAL A 204 4.98 -12.28 14.36
C VAL A 204 5.09 -10.80 14.68
N ASN A 205 6.29 -10.34 15.01
CA ASN A 205 6.60 -8.93 15.21
C ASN A 205 7.31 -8.42 13.95
N MET A 206 6.86 -7.29 13.45
CA MET A 206 7.40 -6.67 12.23
C MET A 206 7.79 -5.23 12.53
N TYR A 207 8.90 -4.83 11.97
CA TYR A 207 9.45 -3.47 12.07
C TYR A 207 9.82 -3.01 10.68
N ASP A 208 9.48 -1.80 10.35
CA ASP A 208 9.68 -1.24 9.04
C ASP A 208 10.24 0.18 9.14
N ALA A 209 11.14 0.50 8.24
CA ALA A 209 11.72 1.83 8.12
C ALA A 209 11.84 2.21 6.66
N GLY A 210 11.32 3.37 6.30
CA GLY A 210 11.34 3.85 4.94
C GLY A 210 11.68 5.32 4.83
N ILE A 211 12.20 5.69 3.67
CA ILE A 211 12.55 7.05 3.30
C ILE A 211 12.06 7.33 1.89
N THR A 212 11.41 8.47 1.70
CA THR A 212 11.07 8.99 0.38
C THR A 212 11.74 10.33 0.17
N PHE A 213 12.43 10.49 -0.94
CA PHE A 213 13.02 11.74 -1.38
C PHE A 213 12.33 12.24 -2.64
N HIS A 214 11.99 13.54 -2.65
CA HIS A 214 11.39 14.17 -3.82
C HIS A 214 11.94 15.58 -4.03
N ARG A 215 12.55 15.81 -5.21
CA ARG A 215 13.02 17.15 -5.58
C ARG A 215 12.87 17.38 -7.09
N GLY A 216 12.07 18.37 -7.45
CA GLY A 216 11.74 18.61 -8.85
C GLY A 216 11.00 17.43 -9.47
N GLY A 217 11.52 16.88 -10.56
CA GLY A 217 11.01 15.66 -11.20
C GLY A 217 11.57 14.36 -10.60
N PHE A 218 12.63 14.43 -9.78
CA PHE A 218 13.28 13.23 -9.23
C PHE A 218 12.58 12.74 -7.97
N ILE A 219 12.31 11.44 -7.94
CA ILE A 219 11.70 10.71 -6.82
C ILE A 219 12.57 9.49 -6.54
N ALA A 220 12.92 9.28 -5.28
CA ALA A 220 13.56 8.06 -4.82
C ALA A 220 12.90 7.58 -3.54
N GLU A 221 12.78 6.29 -3.36
CA GLU A 221 12.25 5.68 -2.15
C GLU A 221 13.02 4.42 -1.82
N ALA A 222 13.21 4.17 -0.54
CA ALA A 222 13.73 2.92 -0.02
C ALA A 222 12.96 2.53 1.24
N GLU A 223 12.69 1.24 1.39
CA GLU A 223 11.93 0.65 2.49
C GLU A 223 12.61 -0.65 2.91
N TYR A 224 12.72 -0.88 4.21
CA TYR A 224 13.31 -2.08 4.79
C TYR A 224 12.39 -2.64 5.86
N LEU A 225 12.08 -3.93 5.74
CA LEU A 225 11.24 -4.69 6.65
C LEU A 225 12.04 -5.79 7.35
N TYR A 226 11.88 -5.88 8.67
CA TYR A 226 12.35 -6.98 9.50
C TYR A 226 11.17 -7.69 10.17
N LYS A 227 11.13 -9.06 10.11
CA LYS A 227 10.12 -9.88 10.78
C LYS A 227 10.79 -10.87 11.71
N HIS A 228 10.26 -10.96 12.92
CA HIS A 228 10.69 -11.89 13.96
C HIS A 228 9.52 -12.75 14.43
N TYR A 229 9.76 -14.06 14.56
CA TYR A 229 8.77 -15.03 15.00
C TYR A 229 9.04 -15.45 16.45
N SER A 230 8.02 -15.37 17.31
CA SER A 230 8.14 -15.77 18.72
C SER A 230 8.59 -17.24 18.84
N LYS A 231 9.34 -17.54 19.92
CA LYS A 231 9.85 -18.88 20.26
C LYS A 231 10.80 -19.45 19.18
N ASN A 232 11.40 -18.60 18.35
CA ASN A 232 12.25 -19.01 17.22
C ASN A 232 11.55 -20.02 16.30
N ALA A 233 10.21 -19.88 16.15
CA ALA A 233 9.40 -20.79 15.35
C ALA A 233 9.74 -20.77 13.86
N PHE A 234 10.38 -19.70 13.40
CA PHE A 234 10.93 -19.52 12.07
C PHE A 234 12.15 -18.60 12.16
N HIS A 235 13.04 -18.63 11.15
CA HIS A 235 14.16 -17.70 11.09
C HIS A 235 13.67 -16.27 10.83
N ASP A 236 14.48 -15.30 11.17
CA ASP A 236 14.18 -13.90 10.92
C ASP A 236 14.11 -13.61 9.42
N VAL A 237 13.16 -12.78 9.02
CA VAL A 237 12.91 -12.40 7.62
C VAL A 237 13.33 -10.97 7.40
N HIS A 238 14.08 -10.76 6.33
CA HIS A 238 14.52 -9.46 5.87
C HIS A 238 13.95 -9.19 4.48
N ALA A 239 13.41 -8.01 4.27
CA ALA A 239 12.99 -7.55 2.96
C ALA A 239 13.45 -6.12 2.72
N PHE A 240 13.69 -5.81 1.46
CA PHE A 240 14.08 -4.48 1.00
C PHE A 240 13.36 -4.16 -0.30
N ASP A 241 12.92 -2.91 -0.43
CA ASP A 241 12.44 -2.30 -1.65
C ASP A 241 13.14 -0.96 -1.85
N GLY A 242 13.58 -0.68 -3.06
CA GLY A 242 14.13 0.63 -3.38
C GLY A 242 13.90 0.96 -4.84
N PHE A 243 13.42 2.18 -5.12
CA PHE A 243 13.20 2.63 -6.49
C PHE A 243 13.61 4.08 -6.72
N VAL A 244 13.83 4.39 -7.99
CA VAL A 244 14.00 5.74 -8.51
C VAL A 244 13.03 5.97 -9.67
N CYS A 245 12.56 7.21 -9.78
CA CYS A 245 11.66 7.66 -10.83
C CYS A 245 12.01 9.10 -11.21
N TYR A 246 11.87 9.44 -12.49
CA TYR A 246 12.08 10.82 -12.93
C TYR A 246 10.90 11.29 -13.80
N ASP A 247 10.17 12.28 -13.30
CA ASP A 247 9.00 12.86 -13.96
C ASP A 247 9.42 13.89 -15.02
N ILE A 248 9.18 13.59 -16.29
CA ILE A 248 9.44 14.47 -17.44
C ILE A 248 8.09 15.05 -17.89
N PRO A 249 7.80 16.33 -17.60
CA PRO A 249 6.55 16.96 -18.01
C PRO A 249 6.52 17.22 -19.51
N ILE A 250 5.38 16.95 -20.14
CA ILE A 250 5.11 17.26 -21.57
C ILE A 250 4.32 18.58 -21.62
N VAL A 251 4.96 19.62 -22.13
CA VAL A 251 4.44 21.00 -22.12
C VAL A 251 3.55 21.32 -23.34
N ALA A 252 3.44 20.42 -24.32
CA ALA A 252 2.66 20.65 -25.54
C ALA A 252 1.17 20.87 -25.22
N LYS A 253 0.62 22.03 -25.62
CA LYS A 253 -0.75 22.50 -25.24
C LYS A 253 -1.89 21.53 -25.63
N LYS A 254 -1.72 20.71 -26.65
CA LYS A 254 -2.75 19.75 -27.14
C LYS A 254 -2.33 18.29 -26.94
N SER A 255 -1.27 18.01 -26.18
CA SER A 255 -0.83 16.63 -25.96
C SER A 255 -1.81 15.89 -25.05
N LEU A 256 -2.20 14.70 -25.45
CA LEU A 256 -2.91 13.74 -24.59
C LEU A 256 -2.03 13.27 -23.42
N VAL A 257 -0.71 13.25 -23.62
CA VAL A 257 0.27 12.86 -22.60
C VAL A 257 0.69 14.09 -21.82
N LYS A 258 0.59 14.01 -20.50
CA LYS A 258 1.00 15.05 -19.55
C LYS A 258 2.44 14.87 -19.10
N LYS A 259 2.85 13.61 -18.90
CA LYS A 259 4.10 13.28 -18.25
C LYS A 259 4.57 11.89 -18.66
N ILE A 260 5.88 11.72 -18.81
CA ILE A 260 6.53 10.44 -18.99
C ILE A 260 7.52 10.25 -17.84
N SER A 261 7.44 9.12 -17.17
CA SER A 261 8.22 8.84 -15.96
C SER A 261 8.98 7.51 -16.12
N PRO A 262 10.24 7.53 -16.61
CA PRO A 262 11.13 6.38 -16.51
C PRO A 262 11.38 6.05 -15.04
N LEU A 263 11.46 4.75 -14.73
CA LEU A 263 11.57 4.26 -13.37
C LEU A 263 12.28 2.91 -13.30
N ALA A 264 12.94 2.66 -12.17
CA ALA A 264 13.60 1.39 -11.90
C ALA A 264 13.46 1.06 -10.41
N ARG A 265 13.28 -0.23 -10.09
CA ARG A 265 13.14 -0.75 -8.72
C ARG A 265 13.95 -2.01 -8.55
N TYR A 266 14.48 -2.19 -7.34
CA TYR A 266 15.03 -3.43 -6.86
C TYR A 266 14.27 -3.86 -5.60
N ASP A 267 13.81 -5.11 -5.58
CA ASP A 267 13.16 -5.77 -4.46
C ASP A 267 13.96 -6.98 -4.01
N PHE A 268 13.97 -7.23 -2.71
CA PHE A 268 14.52 -8.41 -2.08
C PHE A 268 13.62 -8.89 -0.96
N MET A 269 13.48 -10.20 -0.80
CA MET A 269 12.87 -10.83 0.37
C MET A 269 13.56 -12.18 0.64
N SER A 270 13.90 -12.45 1.90
CA SER A 270 14.35 -13.78 2.34
C SER A 270 13.18 -14.76 2.38
N ASP A 271 13.45 -16.04 2.67
CA ASP A 271 12.39 -17.04 2.87
C ASP A 271 11.38 -16.52 3.88
N HIS A 272 10.09 -16.61 3.55
CA HIS A 272 9.02 -15.91 4.26
C HIS A 272 7.91 -16.87 4.69
N SER A 273 7.42 -16.68 5.92
CA SER A 273 6.19 -17.28 6.46
C SER A 273 5.19 -16.20 6.86
N ASP A 274 3.90 -16.43 6.65
CA ASP A 274 2.82 -15.60 7.18
C ASP A 274 2.47 -15.93 8.64
N GLY A 275 3.14 -16.93 9.24
CA GLY A 275 2.91 -17.40 10.60
C GLY A 275 1.85 -18.49 10.73
N THR A 276 1.33 -19.01 9.62
CA THR A 276 0.44 -20.17 9.61
C THR A 276 1.24 -21.48 9.55
N ARG A 277 0.60 -22.58 9.97
CA ARG A 277 1.24 -23.92 9.99
C ARG A 277 0.74 -24.80 8.88
N TYR A 278 1.57 -25.78 8.50
CA TYR A 278 1.14 -26.90 7.67
C TYR A 278 0.11 -27.76 8.41
N ASP A 279 -0.86 -28.27 7.66
CA ASP A 279 -1.91 -29.13 8.18
C ASP A 279 -1.36 -30.54 8.49
N ALA A 280 -2.15 -31.37 9.19
CA ALA A 280 -1.75 -32.68 9.59
C ALA A 280 -1.47 -33.66 8.41
N THR A 281 -1.95 -33.34 7.23
CA THR A 281 -1.80 -34.08 5.97
C THR A 281 -0.61 -33.67 5.12
N ASP A 282 0.09 -32.60 5.51
CA ASP A 282 1.24 -32.07 4.78
C ASP A 282 2.53 -32.87 5.13
N ASP A 283 3.58 -32.76 4.31
CA ASP A 283 4.86 -33.46 4.50
C ASP A 283 5.58 -33.09 5.81
N THR A 284 5.32 -31.89 6.34
CA THR A 284 5.89 -31.39 7.59
C THR A 284 4.80 -30.84 8.52
N PRO A 285 3.95 -31.72 9.10
CA PRO A 285 2.83 -31.30 9.93
C PRO A 285 3.28 -30.43 11.11
N GLY A 286 2.57 -29.33 11.35
CA GLY A 286 2.83 -28.42 12.45
C GLY A 286 4.04 -27.50 12.29
N ALA A 287 4.86 -27.63 11.26
CA ALA A 287 5.88 -26.63 10.91
C ALA A 287 5.23 -25.35 10.35
N LEU A 288 5.90 -24.21 10.49
CA LEU A 288 5.42 -23.00 9.82
C LEU A 288 5.55 -23.12 8.31
N LYS A 289 4.49 -22.71 7.61
CA LYS A 289 4.48 -22.70 6.14
C LYS A 289 5.52 -21.74 5.60
N ILE A 290 6.30 -22.19 4.61
CA ILE A 290 7.09 -21.30 3.77
C ILE A 290 6.16 -20.81 2.65
N ASN A 291 5.68 -19.58 2.75
CA ASN A 291 4.78 -19.01 1.74
C ASN A 291 5.53 -18.64 0.47
N ASP A 292 6.77 -18.18 0.63
CA ASP A 292 7.65 -17.82 -0.47
C ASP A 292 9.11 -18.04 -0.10
N TYR A 293 9.92 -18.44 -1.10
CA TYR A 293 11.36 -18.59 -0.97
C TYR A 293 12.09 -17.27 -1.25
N LYS A 294 13.35 -17.21 -0.78
CA LYS A 294 14.26 -16.09 -1.01
C LYS A 294 14.34 -15.74 -2.49
N ARG A 295 14.10 -14.49 -2.79
CA ARG A 295 14.12 -13.97 -4.16
C ARG A 295 14.51 -12.50 -4.23
N HIS A 296 14.93 -12.11 -5.42
CA HIS A 296 15.19 -10.75 -5.80
C HIS A 296 14.36 -10.44 -7.06
N ARG A 297 14.04 -9.19 -7.25
CA ARG A 297 13.44 -8.71 -8.49
C ARG A 297 14.05 -7.36 -8.87
N VAL A 298 14.39 -7.22 -10.15
CA VAL A 298 14.71 -5.94 -10.76
C VAL A 298 13.57 -5.60 -11.70
N THR A 299 13.00 -4.41 -11.56
CA THR A 299 11.95 -3.90 -12.43
C THR A 299 12.43 -2.62 -13.10
N GLY A 300 12.37 -2.57 -14.41
CA GLY A 300 12.57 -1.35 -15.19
C GLY A 300 11.34 -1.02 -16.01
N GLY A 301 11.10 0.27 -16.27
CA GLY A 301 9.93 0.61 -17.08
C GLY A 301 9.68 2.10 -17.21
N VAL A 302 8.48 2.40 -17.70
CA VAL A 302 8.01 3.76 -17.89
C VAL A 302 6.52 3.86 -17.54
N THR A 303 6.15 4.96 -16.91
CA THR A 303 4.75 5.36 -16.70
C THR A 303 4.44 6.57 -17.58
N ILE A 304 3.37 6.48 -18.35
CA ILE A 304 2.86 7.55 -19.23
C ILE A 304 1.57 8.05 -18.62
N SER A 305 1.57 9.26 -18.07
CA SER A 305 0.39 9.88 -17.46
C SER A 305 -0.36 10.73 -18.47
N LEU A 306 -1.67 10.52 -18.59
CA LEU A 306 -2.51 11.24 -19.52
C LEU A 306 -2.89 12.63 -18.98
N ALA A 307 -3.18 13.56 -19.91
CA ALA A 307 -3.59 14.91 -19.58
C ALA A 307 -5.05 14.95 -19.09
N LYS A 308 -5.37 15.97 -18.28
CA LYS A 308 -6.77 16.22 -17.90
C LYS A 308 -7.67 16.37 -19.15
N PRO A 309 -8.93 15.92 -19.10
CA PRO A 309 -9.68 15.52 -17.91
C PRO A 309 -9.39 14.12 -17.39
N PHE A 310 -8.49 13.38 -18.00
CA PHE A 310 -8.18 11.99 -17.65
C PHE A 310 -7.29 11.93 -16.39
N ILE A 311 -7.61 11.02 -15.49
CA ILE A 311 -6.72 10.60 -14.39
C ILE A 311 -6.37 9.14 -14.72
N SER A 312 -5.47 8.98 -15.70
CA SER A 312 -5.11 7.65 -16.21
C SER A 312 -3.63 7.57 -16.47
N ASP A 313 -3.06 6.41 -16.12
CA ASP A 313 -1.67 6.06 -16.37
C ASP A 313 -1.59 4.78 -17.20
N ILE A 314 -0.66 4.77 -18.17
CA ILE A 314 -0.21 3.57 -18.83
C ILE A 314 1.14 3.21 -18.23
N ARG A 315 1.23 2.06 -17.57
CA ARG A 315 2.46 1.55 -16.94
C ARG A 315 3.00 0.39 -17.77
N ILE A 316 4.23 0.52 -18.22
CA ILE A 316 4.94 -0.52 -18.99
C ILE A 316 6.16 -0.90 -18.18
N ASN A 317 6.19 -2.13 -17.69
CA ASN A 317 7.26 -2.64 -16.85
C ASN A 317 7.81 -3.96 -17.41
N TYR A 318 9.11 -4.17 -17.25
CA TYR A 318 9.75 -5.48 -17.34
C TYR A 318 10.24 -5.87 -15.97
N GLU A 319 9.87 -7.07 -15.50
CA GLU A 319 10.24 -7.64 -14.21
C GLU A 319 11.16 -8.83 -14.43
N LYS A 320 12.38 -8.76 -13.92
CA LYS A 320 13.37 -9.84 -13.90
C LYS A 320 13.48 -10.41 -12.50
N TYR A 321 13.24 -11.71 -12.36
CA TYR A 321 13.27 -12.43 -11.09
C TYR A 321 14.53 -13.29 -10.95
N PHE A 322 15.04 -13.37 -9.74
CA PHE A 322 16.16 -14.23 -9.37
C PHE A 322 15.79 -14.99 -8.11
N TYR A 323 15.77 -16.30 -8.19
CA TYR A 323 15.37 -17.19 -7.10
C TYR A 323 16.57 -17.88 -6.48
N ARG A 324 16.43 -18.32 -5.23
CA ARG A 324 17.31 -19.26 -4.61
C ARG A 324 17.30 -20.57 -5.42
N LYS A 325 18.47 -21.18 -5.59
CA LYS A 325 18.59 -22.51 -6.21
C LYS A 325 17.68 -23.51 -5.47
N GLY A 326 16.80 -24.19 -6.19
CA GLY A 326 15.78 -25.09 -5.64
C GLY A 326 14.48 -24.44 -5.18
N GLY A 327 14.35 -23.11 -5.25
CA GLY A 327 13.08 -22.41 -5.06
C GLY A 327 12.16 -22.63 -6.26
N VAL A 328 10.87 -22.88 -6.02
CA VAL A 328 9.87 -23.03 -7.09
C VAL A 328 9.22 -21.67 -7.32
N ALA A 329 9.45 -21.09 -8.49
CA ALA A 329 8.82 -19.84 -8.88
C ALA A 329 7.35 -20.10 -9.30
N LYS A 330 6.41 -19.32 -8.74
CA LYS A 330 5.05 -19.28 -9.28
C LYS A 330 5.08 -18.64 -10.66
N THR A 331 4.24 -19.10 -11.59
CA THR A 331 4.17 -18.52 -12.97
C THR A 331 4.03 -16.99 -12.95
N SER A 332 3.25 -16.46 -12.00
CA SER A 332 3.06 -15.01 -11.83
C SER A 332 4.31 -14.26 -11.30
N GLU A 333 5.35 -14.97 -10.89
CA GLU A 333 6.60 -14.42 -10.32
C GLU A 333 7.84 -14.86 -11.11
N LYS A 334 7.65 -15.17 -12.38
CA LYS A 334 8.71 -15.37 -13.37
C LYS A 334 8.92 -14.08 -14.18
N ASP A 335 10.00 -14.06 -14.96
CA ASP A 335 10.35 -12.93 -15.83
C ASP A 335 9.21 -12.55 -16.76
N LYS A 336 8.82 -11.28 -16.77
CA LYS A 336 7.65 -10.87 -17.55
C LYS A 336 7.64 -9.40 -17.96
N PHE A 337 6.96 -9.15 -19.07
CA PHE A 337 6.46 -7.83 -19.42
C PHE A 337 5.08 -7.62 -18.82
N VAL A 338 4.82 -6.41 -18.35
CA VAL A 338 3.52 -5.97 -17.84
C VAL A 338 3.15 -4.66 -18.49
N ILE A 339 1.96 -4.61 -19.09
CA ILE A 339 1.35 -3.37 -19.58
C ILE A 339 0.05 -3.19 -18.82
N GLU A 340 -0.08 -2.10 -18.07
CA GLU A 340 -1.26 -1.79 -17.29
C GLU A 340 -1.87 -0.47 -17.75
N LEU A 341 -3.19 -0.44 -17.87
CA LEU A 341 -3.98 0.79 -17.94
C LEU A 341 -4.71 0.99 -16.62
N MET A 342 -4.43 2.10 -15.96
CA MET A 342 -5.08 2.53 -14.73
C MET A 342 -5.91 3.78 -15.01
N THR A 343 -7.14 3.80 -14.54
CA THR A 343 -8.03 4.98 -14.57
C THR A 343 -8.61 5.21 -13.19
N HIS A 344 -8.59 6.46 -12.74
CA HIS A 344 -9.15 6.90 -11.46
C HIS A 344 -10.16 8.05 -11.70
N PHE A 345 -11.31 8.00 -11.03
CA PHE A 345 -12.41 8.97 -11.16
C PHE A 345 -13.00 9.32 -9.80
#